data_fd3b84f403f0335343ca21be94cab730
#
_entry.id   fd3b84f403f0335343ca21be94cab730
#
_cell.length_a   1.000
_cell.length_b   1.000
_cell.length_c   1.000
_cell.angle_alpha   90.00
_cell.angle_beta   90.00
_cell.angle_gamma   90.00
#
_symmetry.space_group_name_H-M   'P 1'
#
loop_
_entity.id
_entity.type
_entity.pdbx_description
1 polymer ?
#
loop_
_entity_poly.entity_id
_entity_poly.type
_entity_poly.pdbx_seq_one_letter_code
_entity_poly.pdbx_strand_id
1 'polypeptide(L)'
;MSTMQGSKDSSTEYLCLENSALSPRLMNVMPGENGYPATIEITLPASMTAIPFGSSEAEVIAEHDNGTKTWRYEANGTGGILYAGDYICENIEAGGMTIEFYYGRKHQSVMEAAGAVEAVKSVVDYCTEHYGSLSFGTGETLKLIQSRVTGGGYATNGASLLDEA
;
A
#
# COMPACT_ATOMS: atom_id res chain seq x y z
N MET A 1 -14.80 -7.04 18.22
CA MET A 1 -14.81 -7.75 16.92
C MET A 1 -14.58 -6.67 15.86
N SER A 2 -13.45 -6.73 15.22
CA SER A 2 -13.08 -5.74 14.18
C SER A 2 -13.66 -6.22 12.86
N THR A 3 -14.47 -5.40 12.22
CA THR A 3 -15.03 -5.71 10.90
C THR A 3 -13.94 -5.54 9.86
N MET A 4 -13.58 -6.62 9.18
CA MET A 4 -12.84 -6.51 7.92
C MET A 4 -13.71 -5.73 6.94
N GLN A 5 -13.28 -4.56 6.51
CA GLN A 5 -13.85 -3.93 5.33
C GLN A 5 -13.19 -4.56 4.11
N GLY A 6 -13.72 -5.68 3.67
CA GLY A 6 -13.42 -6.24 2.38
C GLY A 6 -14.42 -5.69 1.37
N SER A 7 -13.97 -4.95 0.39
CA SER A 7 -14.78 -4.63 -0.77
C SER A 7 -14.71 -5.81 -1.73
N LYS A 8 -15.80 -6.52 -1.86
CA LYS A 8 -15.94 -7.61 -2.83
C LYS A 8 -16.60 -7.07 -4.09
N ASP A 9 -15.78 -6.73 -5.06
CA ASP A 9 -16.24 -6.52 -6.43
C ASP A 9 -16.14 -7.86 -7.18
N SER A 10 -17.02 -8.09 -8.14
CA SER A 10 -17.03 -9.30 -8.99
C SER A 10 -15.75 -9.49 -9.82
N SER A 11 -14.84 -8.55 -9.83
CA SER A 11 -13.63 -8.55 -10.66
C SER A 11 -12.31 -8.36 -9.91
N THR A 12 -12.31 -7.83 -8.69
CA THR A 12 -11.08 -7.70 -7.88
C THR A 12 -11.44 -7.73 -6.40
N GLU A 13 -10.74 -8.55 -5.66
CA GLU A 13 -10.82 -8.56 -4.20
C GLU A 13 -9.64 -7.73 -3.66
N TYR A 14 -9.96 -6.59 -3.05
CA TYR A 14 -9.00 -5.83 -2.26
C TYR A 14 -9.25 -6.12 -0.79
N LEU A 15 -8.18 -6.36 -0.07
CA LEU A 15 -8.18 -6.44 1.38
C LEU A 15 -7.51 -5.18 1.91
N CYS A 16 -8.22 -4.42 2.72
CA CYS A 16 -7.66 -3.32 3.49
C CYS A 16 -7.80 -3.65 4.97
N LEU A 17 -6.68 -3.75 5.65
CA LEU A 17 -6.61 -3.97 7.08
C LEU A 17 -6.08 -2.70 7.73
N GLU A 18 -6.97 -1.96 8.37
CA GLU A 18 -6.61 -0.73 9.08
C GLU A 18 -6.27 -0.99 10.56
N ASN A 19 -5.56 -0.06 11.14
CA ASN A 19 -4.93 -0.05 12.49
C ASN A 19 -5.65 -0.75 13.63
N SER A 20 -6.97 -0.82 13.61
CA SER A 20 -7.73 -1.40 14.72
C SER A 20 -7.91 -2.90 14.60
N ALA A 21 -7.57 -3.48 13.45
CA ALA A 21 -7.89 -4.88 13.15
C ALA A 21 -6.74 -5.85 13.37
N LEU A 22 -5.48 -5.39 13.28
CA LEU A 22 -4.32 -6.27 13.16
C LEU A 22 -3.48 -6.41 14.43
N SER A 23 -3.55 -5.47 15.37
CA SER A 23 -2.72 -5.60 16.56
C SER A 23 -3.48 -5.34 17.85
N PRO A 24 -3.21 -6.12 18.91
CA PRO A 24 -3.69 -5.81 20.25
C PRO A 24 -3.16 -4.42 20.64
N ARG A 25 -4.04 -3.50 21.02
CA ARG A 25 -3.62 -2.21 21.57
C ARG A 25 -3.31 -2.34 23.03
N LEU A 26 -2.14 -1.90 23.44
CA LEU A 26 -1.86 -1.66 24.85
C LEU A 26 -2.70 -0.47 25.30
N MET A 27 -3.52 -0.65 26.35
CA MET A 27 -4.23 0.46 26.99
C MET A 27 -3.22 1.51 27.44
N ASN A 28 -3.45 2.78 27.07
CA ASN A 28 -2.63 3.94 27.38
C ASN A 28 -1.40 4.21 26.48
N VAL A 29 -1.24 3.53 25.36
CA VAL A 29 -0.27 3.95 24.34
C VAL A 29 -1.03 4.71 23.26
N MET A 30 -0.73 6.00 23.11
CA MET A 30 -1.31 6.83 22.04
C MET A 30 -0.85 6.30 20.68
N PRO A 31 -1.75 6.07 19.73
CA PRO A 31 -1.35 5.71 18.38
C PRO A 31 -0.63 6.92 17.76
N GLY A 32 0.55 6.71 17.23
CA GLY A 32 1.17 7.67 16.32
C GLY A 32 2.52 8.25 16.73
N GLU A 33 2.86 8.38 18.00
CA GLU A 33 4.16 8.97 18.37
C GLU A 33 5.24 7.95 18.74
N ASN A 34 4.87 6.75 19.20
CA ASN A 34 5.81 5.68 19.51
C ASN A 34 5.11 4.32 19.36
N GLY A 35 4.74 3.97 18.13
CA GLY A 35 4.22 2.64 17.87
C GLY A 35 5.24 1.57 18.28
N TYR A 36 4.80 0.54 18.97
CA TYR A 36 5.64 -0.60 19.25
C TYR A 36 5.91 -1.36 17.95
N PRO A 37 7.15 -1.79 17.71
CA PRO A 37 7.46 -2.63 16.56
C PRO A 37 6.71 -3.96 16.71
N ALA A 38 6.13 -4.43 15.62
CA ALA A 38 5.46 -5.71 15.58
C ALA A 38 5.78 -6.42 14.26
N THR A 39 6.13 -7.70 14.35
CA THR A 39 6.22 -8.56 13.19
C THR A 39 4.82 -9.09 12.86
N ILE A 40 4.34 -8.86 11.66
CA ILE A 40 3.04 -9.30 11.19
C ILE A 40 3.22 -10.37 10.11
N GLU A 41 2.56 -11.51 10.31
CA GLU A 41 2.47 -12.57 9.31
C GLU A 41 1.01 -12.71 8.85
N ILE A 42 0.82 -12.75 7.54
CA ILE A 42 -0.49 -12.92 6.94
C ILE A 42 -0.45 -13.92 5.80
N THR A 43 -1.41 -14.85 5.78
CA THR A 43 -1.55 -15.80 4.68
C THR A 43 -2.68 -15.36 3.76
N LEU A 44 -2.34 -15.18 2.48
CA LEU A 44 -3.21 -14.67 1.44
C LEU A 44 -3.26 -15.64 0.25
N PRO A 45 -4.29 -15.56 -0.62
CA PRO A 45 -4.25 -16.21 -1.93
C PRO A 45 -2.96 -15.88 -2.69
N ALA A 46 -2.38 -16.87 -3.40
CA ALA A 46 -1.09 -16.70 -4.08
C ALA A 46 -1.10 -15.62 -5.17
N SER A 47 -2.28 -15.25 -5.67
CA SER A 47 -2.46 -14.16 -6.63
C SER A 47 -2.39 -12.77 -5.99
N MET A 48 -2.49 -12.67 -4.66
CA MET A 48 -2.47 -11.38 -3.97
C MET A 48 -1.07 -10.98 -3.56
N THR A 49 -0.77 -9.71 -3.73
CA THR A 49 0.42 -9.05 -3.20
C THR A 49 0.06 -8.33 -1.91
N ALA A 50 0.86 -8.52 -0.87
CA ALA A 50 0.73 -7.79 0.39
C ALA A 50 1.56 -6.50 0.33
N ILE A 51 0.93 -5.36 0.59
CA ILE A 51 1.54 -4.04 0.53
C ILE A 51 1.35 -3.37 1.88
N PRO A 52 2.38 -3.41 2.76
CA PRO A 52 2.37 -2.65 4.01
C PRO A 52 2.37 -1.16 3.71
N PHE A 53 1.60 -0.42 4.47
CA PHE A 53 1.55 1.03 4.34
C PHE A 53 2.80 1.68 4.97
N GLY A 54 3.34 2.68 4.31
CA GLY A 54 4.57 3.34 4.74
C GLY A 54 5.83 2.68 4.15
N SER A 55 6.95 2.81 4.85
CA SER A 55 8.27 2.35 4.39
C SER A 55 8.56 0.85 4.61
N SER A 56 7.62 0.13 5.21
CA SER A 56 7.81 -1.32 5.43
C SER A 56 7.66 -2.09 4.13
N GLU A 57 8.49 -3.12 3.98
CA GLU A 57 8.42 -4.08 2.88
C GLU A 57 7.87 -5.41 3.38
N ALA A 58 7.08 -6.08 2.55
CA ALA A 58 6.60 -7.43 2.84
C ALA A 58 7.41 -8.46 2.05
N GLU A 59 7.82 -9.54 2.71
CA GLU A 59 8.49 -10.67 2.10
C GLU A 59 7.62 -11.93 2.13
N VAL A 60 7.71 -12.77 1.11
CA VAL A 60 7.10 -14.09 1.11
C VAL A 60 7.98 -15.04 1.90
N ILE A 61 7.46 -15.57 3.01
CA ILE A 61 8.19 -16.50 3.88
C ILE A 61 7.79 -17.96 3.68
N ALA A 62 6.62 -18.21 3.08
CA ALA A 62 6.17 -19.56 2.74
C ALA A 62 5.18 -19.54 1.57
N GLU A 63 5.27 -20.57 0.74
CA GLU A 63 4.26 -20.90 -0.27
C GLU A 63 3.63 -22.24 0.08
N HIS A 64 2.31 -22.34 -0.07
CA HIS A 64 1.55 -23.50 0.35
C HIS A 64 0.89 -24.19 -0.84
N ASP A 65 0.78 -25.53 -0.79
CA ASP A 65 0.19 -26.35 -1.85
C ASP A 65 -1.30 -26.06 -2.10
N ASN A 66 -1.96 -25.40 -1.17
CA ASN A 66 -3.37 -24.99 -1.29
C ASN A 66 -3.56 -23.68 -2.08
N GLY A 67 -2.52 -23.16 -2.71
CA GLY A 67 -2.58 -21.93 -3.51
C GLY A 67 -2.58 -20.66 -2.68
N THR A 68 -2.00 -20.69 -1.48
CA THR A 68 -1.79 -19.50 -0.64
C THR A 68 -0.31 -19.22 -0.41
N LYS A 69 0.03 -17.98 -0.01
CA LYS A 69 1.37 -17.56 0.39
C LYS A 69 1.30 -16.86 1.74
N THR A 70 2.30 -17.08 2.59
CA THR A 70 2.46 -16.32 3.83
C THR A 70 3.47 -15.21 3.62
N TRP A 71 3.04 -14.00 3.91
CA TRP A 71 3.82 -12.78 3.88
C TRP A 71 4.19 -12.37 5.29
N ARG A 72 5.37 -11.78 5.47
CA ARG A 72 5.84 -11.19 6.72
C ARG A 72 6.29 -9.75 6.49
N TYR A 73 5.98 -8.86 7.42
CA TYR A 73 6.52 -7.50 7.43
C TYR A 73 6.64 -6.97 8.85
N GLU A 74 7.51 -5.97 9.01
CA GLU A 74 7.68 -5.26 10.26
C GLU A 74 6.81 -4.01 10.27
N ALA A 75 5.85 -3.94 11.18
CA ALA A 75 5.01 -2.79 11.38
C ALA A 75 5.67 -1.83 12.35
N ASN A 76 6.09 -0.67 11.83
CA ASN A 76 6.70 0.40 12.63
C ASN A 76 5.75 1.59 12.74
N GLY A 77 5.38 1.97 13.96
CA GLY A 77 4.72 3.25 14.28
C GLY A 77 3.25 3.36 13.93
N THR A 78 2.83 3.17 12.72
CA THR A 78 1.44 3.41 12.26
C THR A 78 0.52 2.22 12.40
N GLY A 79 0.91 1.19 13.13
CA GLY A 79 0.01 0.12 13.56
C GLY A 79 -0.38 -0.90 12.50
N GLY A 80 0.37 -1.02 11.44
CA GLY A 80 0.23 -2.17 10.54
C GLY A 80 -0.94 -2.10 9.58
N ILE A 81 -1.16 -0.94 8.96
CA ILE A 81 -2.08 -0.87 7.81
C ILE A 81 -1.50 -1.73 6.69
N LEU A 82 -2.31 -2.62 6.15
CA LEU A 82 -1.96 -3.49 5.05
C LEU A 82 -3.02 -3.41 3.96
N TYR A 83 -2.55 -3.27 2.73
CA TYR A 83 -3.35 -3.47 1.52
C TYR A 83 -2.94 -4.78 0.88
N ALA A 84 -3.89 -5.51 0.34
CA ALA A 84 -3.60 -6.70 -0.44
C ALA A 84 -4.60 -6.83 -1.60
N GLY A 85 -4.10 -7.30 -2.74
CA GLY A 85 -4.90 -7.51 -3.93
C GLY A 85 -4.09 -8.12 -5.07
N ASP A 86 -4.76 -8.41 -6.17
CA ASP A 86 -4.08 -8.80 -7.41
C ASP A 86 -3.56 -7.55 -8.11
N TYR A 87 -2.39 -7.10 -7.67
CA TYR A 87 -1.74 -5.88 -8.13
C TYR A 87 -0.65 -6.14 -9.16
N ILE A 88 -0.49 -5.17 -10.05
CA ILE A 88 0.73 -4.93 -10.81
C ILE A 88 1.46 -3.79 -10.09
N CYS A 89 2.78 -3.90 -9.97
CA CYS A 89 3.65 -2.84 -9.47
C CYS A 89 4.52 -2.31 -10.60
N GLU A 90 4.46 -1.01 -10.85
CA GLU A 90 5.37 -0.29 -11.74
C GLU A 90 6.31 0.58 -10.90
N ASN A 91 7.62 0.41 -11.10
CA ASN A 91 8.62 1.25 -10.45
C ASN A 91 8.91 2.45 -11.34
N ILE A 92 8.64 3.65 -10.83
CA ILE A 92 8.77 4.91 -11.55
C ILE A 92 9.85 5.75 -10.86
N GLU A 93 10.88 6.14 -11.59
CA GLU A 93 11.89 7.09 -11.11
C GLU A 93 11.47 8.52 -11.46
N ALA A 94 11.17 9.33 -10.46
CA ALA A 94 10.75 10.71 -10.62
C ALA A 94 11.09 11.56 -9.39
N GLY A 95 11.43 12.82 -9.58
CA GLY A 95 11.70 13.74 -8.48
C GLY A 95 12.86 13.34 -7.56
N GLY A 96 13.76 12.45 -8.01
CA GLY A 96 14.87 11.92 -7.22
C GLY A 96 14.46 10.83 -6.24
N MET A 97 13.30 10.20 -6.44
CA MET A 97 12.80 9.09 -5.62
C MET A 97 12.27 7.96 -6.49
N THR A 98 12.12 6.79 -5.90
CA THR A 98 11.42 5.64 -6.49
C THR A 98 9.95 5.69 -6.08
N ILE A 99 9.05 5.57 -7.05
CA ILE A 99 7.60 5.46 -6.83
C ILE A 99 7.18 4.05 -7.18
N GLU A 100 6.67 3.32 -6.22
CA GLU A 100 6.02 2.03 -6.44
C GLU A 100 4.53 2.26 -6.69
N PHE A 101 4.13 2.16 -7.95
CA PHE A 101 2.76 2.37 -8.36
C PHE A 101 2.02 1.04 -8.48
N TYR A 102 1.14 0.78 -7.53
CA TYR A 102 0.32 -0.43 -7.46
C TYR A 102 -1.08 -0.18 -8.00
N TYR A 103 -1.46 -0.88 -9.04
CA TYR A 103 -2.83 -0.87 -9.57
C TYR A 103 -3.34 -2.29 -9.84
N GLY A 104 -4.65 -2.48 -9.76
CA GLY A 104 -5.28 -3.79 -9.98
C GLY A 104 -4.99 -4.31 -11.38
N ARG A 105 -4.60 -5.57 -11.50
CA ARG A 105 -4.29 -6.24 -12.78
C ARG A 105 -5.42 -6.10 -13.81
N LYS A 106 -6.68 -6.10 -13.36
CA LYS A 106 -7.85 -5.88 -14.22
C LYS A 106 -7.85 -4.52 -14.92
N HIS A 107 -7.15 -3.53 -14.36
CA HIS A 107 -7.10 -2.17 -14.88
C HIS A 107 -5.89 -1.93 -15.80
N GLN A 108 -5.04 -2.94 -16.01
CA GLN A 108 -3.79 -2.80 -16.76
C GLN A 108 -3.98 -2.10 -18.11
N SER A 109 -4.90 -2.60 -18.93
CA SER A 109 -5.12 -2.04 -20.27
C SER A 109 -5.63 -0.60 -20.25
N VAL A 110 -6.40 -0.23 -19.23
CA VAL A 110 -6.90 1.15 -19.05
C VAL A 110 -5.78 2.05 -18.60
N MET A 111 -4.95 1.61 -17.65
CA MET A 111 -3.80 2.37 -17.14
C MET A 111 -2.75 2.60 -18.24
N GLU A 112 -2.45 1.58 -19.04
CA GLU A 112 -1.55 1.69 -20.20
C GLU A 112 -2.10 2.67 -21.24
N ALA A 113 -3.38 2.53 -21.61
CA ALA A 113 -4.02 3.41 -22.59
C ALA A 113 -4.11 4.87 -22.13
N ALA A 114 -4.26 5.09 -20.84
CA ALA A 114 -4.29 6.41 -20.23
C ALA A 114 -2.90 7.03 -20.02
N GLY A 115 -1.81 6.27 -20.22
CA GLY A 115 -0.45 6.73 -19.92
C GLY A 115 -0.24 7.02 -18.44
N ALA A 116 -0.80 6.20 -17.55
CA ALA A 116 -0.83 6.48 -16.12
C ALA A 116 0.57 6.61 -15.51
N VAL A 117 1.53 5.80 -15.94
CA VAL A 117 2.92 5.85 -15.49
C VAL A 117 3.55 7.21 -15.83
N GLU A 118 3.39 7.66 -17.07
CA GLU A 118 3.91 8.96 -17.51
C GLU A 118 3.22 10.14 -16.80
N ALA A 119 1.93 10.00 -16.51
CA ALA A 119 1.19 11.01 -15.75
C ALA A 119 1.71 11.13 -14.32
N VAL A 120 1.90 10.00 -13.61
CA VAL A 120 2.49 9.97 -12.28
C VAL A 120 3.87 10.60 -12.27
N LYS A 121 4.74 10.19 -13.22
CA LYS A 121 6.08 10.76 -13.37
C LYS A 121 6.04 12.27 -13.54
N SER A 122 5.23 12.75 -14.46
CA SER A 122 5.13 14.18 -14.79
C SER A 122 4.64 15.02 -13.60
N VAL A 123 3.68 14.50 -12.82
CA VAL A 123 3.18 15.20 -11.63
C VAL A 123 4.26 15.28 -10.55
N VAL A 124 4.99 14.20 -10.30
CA VAL A 124 6.04 14.19 -9.28
C VAL A 124 7.21 15.07 -9.66
N ASP A 125 7.66 15.00 -10.91
CA ASP A 125 8.73 15.88 -11.44
C ASP A 125 8.32 17.36 -11.33
N TYR A 126 7.08 17.70 -11.73
CA TYR A 126 6.55 19.06 -11.58
C TYR A 126 6.51 19.53 -10.11
N CYS A 127 6.00 18.69 -9.21
CA CYS A 127 5.95 19.03 -7.79
C CYS A 127 7.35 19.24 -7.21
N THR A 128 8.30 18.40 -7.59
CA THR A 128 9.69 18.50 -7.11
C THR A 128 10.36 19.78 -7.63
N GLU A 129 10.14 20.12 -8.88
CA GLU A 129 10.69 21.34 -9.49
C GLU A 129 10.14 22.62 -8.83
N HIS A 130 8.84 22.67 -8.54
CA HIS A 130 8.16 23.89 -8.07
C HIS A 130 8.11 24.04 -6.56
N TYR A 131 8.09 22.95 -5.82
CA TYR A 131 7.91 22.93 -4.35
C TYR A 131 9.10 22.33 -3.60
N GLY A 132 10.10 21.83 -4.34
CA GLY A 132 11.27 21.17 -3.76
C GLY A 132 11.08 19.68 -3.55
N SER A 133 12.14 19.02 -3.10
CA SER A 133 12.16 17.57 -2.89
C SER A 133 11.08 17.14 -1.92
N LEU A 134 10.32 16.13 -2.30
CA LEU A 134 9.38 15.49 -1.40
C LEU A 134 10.17 14.68 -0.36
N SER A 135 9.92 14.93 0.91
CA SER A 135 10.52 14.19 2.00
C SER A 135 9.42 13.50 2.79
N PHE A 136 9.41 12.18 2.76
CA PHE A 136 8.43 11.39 3.51
C PHE A 136 8.98 10.93 4.88
N GLY A 137 10.14 11.43 5.27
CA GLY A 137 10.73 11.22 6.61
C GLY A 137 11.35 9.85 6.86
N THR A 138 11.15 8.85 6.02
CA THR A 138 11.57 7.47 6.29
C THR A 138 12.17 6.73 5.11
N GLY A 139 12.37 7.37 3.96
CA GLY A 139 12.95 6.72 2.79
C GLY A 139 12.75 7.51 1.51
N GLU A 140 13.38 7.01 0.44
CA GLU A 140 13.32 7.58 -0.90
C GLU A 140 12.21 6.94 -1.75
N THR A 141 11.35 6.12 -1.15
CA THR A 141 10.29 5.38 -1.84
C THR A 141 8.92 5.89 -1.45
N LEU A 142 8.09 6.19 -2.47
CA LEU A 142 6.68 6.53 -2.33
C LEU A 142 5.83 5.38 -2.88
N LYS A 143 4.88 4.88 -2.10
CA LYS A 143 3.90 3.91 -2.57
C LYS A 143 2.61 4.61 -3.00
N LEU A 144 2.21 4.45 -4.26
CA LEU A 144 0.90 4.84 -4.76
C LEU A 144 0.07 3.57 -4.95
N ILE A 145 -1.03 3.45 -4.21
CA ILE A 145 -1.81 2.23 -4.18
C ILE A 145 -3.23 2.54 -4.64
N GLN A 146 -3.65 1.95 -5.77
CA GLN A 146 -5.03 1.97 -6.18
C GLN A 146 -5.86 1.12 -5.22
N SER A 147 -6.90 1.70 -4.68
CA SER A 147 -7.79 1.01 -3.75
C SER A 147 -9.22 1.53 -3.89
N ARG A 148 -10.17 0.80 -3.37
CA ARG A 148 -11.55 1.22 -3.31
C ARG A 148 -11.76 2.03 -2.03
N VAL A 149 -11.44 3.31 -2.08
CA VAL A 149 -11.67 4.24 -0.99
C VAL A 149 -12.93 5.04 -1.29
N THR A 150 -13.94 4.89 -0.46
CA THR A 150 -15.18 5.65 -0.65
C THR A 150 -14.91 7.12 -0.37
N GLY A 151 -14.87 7.94 -1.42
CA GLY A 151 -14.81 9.40 -1.29
C GLY A 151 -13.45 10.04 -1.56
N GLY A 152 -12.55 9.39 -2.27
CA GLY A 152 -11.27 9.94 -2.71
C GLY A 152 -10.05 9.25 -2.09
N GLY A 153 -8.86 9.76 -2.37
CA GLY A 153 -7.62 9.24 -1.83
C GLY A 153 -7.22 9.88 -0.51
N TYR A 154 -6.32 9.26 0.22
CA TYR A 154 -5.61 9.90 1.32
C TYR A 154 -4.13 9.50 1.31
N ALA A 155 -3.31 10.34 1.92
CA ALA A 155 -1.87 10.13 1.98
C ALA A 155 -1.37 10.22 3.42
N THR A 156 -0.41 9.39 3.79
CA THR A 156 0.34 9.48 5.05
C THR A 156 1.66 8.72 4.93
N ASN A 157 2.73 9.23 5.57
CA ASN A 157 4.00 8.53 5.78
C ASN A 157 4.55 7.71 4.59
N GLY A 158 4.66 8.32 3.42
CA GLY A 158 5.28 7.68 2.25
C GLY A 158 4.38 6.76 1.45
N ALA A 159 3.06 6.77 1.71
CA ALA A 159 2.10 6.09 0.86
C ALA A 159 0.87 6.95 0.60
N SER A 160 0.28 6.79 -0.57
CA SER A 160 -0.96 7.46 -0.98
C SER A 160 -1.91 6.44 -1.58
N LEU A 161 -3.18 6.57 -1.23
CA LEU A 161 -4.26 5.78 -1.80
C LEU A 161 -4.95 6.55 -2.90
N LEU A 162 -5.21 5.88 -3.99
CA LEU A 162 -5.94 6.41 -5.13
C LEU A 162 -7.26 5.64 -5.27
N ASP A 163 -8.36 6.37 -5.41
CA ASP A 163 -9.67 5.75 -5.68
C ASP A 163 -9.67 5.14 -7.09
N GLU A 164 -10.29 3.97 -7.24
CA GLU A 164 -10.45 3.30 -8.54
C GLU A 164 -11.66 3.80 -9.34
N ALA A 165 -12.44 4.76 -8.80
CA ALA A 165 -13.70 5.24 -9.38
C ALA A 165 -13.53 5.93 -10.74
#